data_eccbca75378b8aafd786c6e4baa243fe
#
_entry.id   eccbca75378b8aafd786c6e4baa243fe
#
_cell.length_a   1.000
_cell.length_b   1.000
_cell.length_c   1.000
_cell.angle_alpha   90.00
_cell.angle_beta   90.00
_cell.angle_gamma   90.00
#
_symmetry.space_group_name_H-M   'P 1'
#
loop_
_entity.id
_entity.type
_entity.pdbx_description
1 polymer ?
#
loop_
_entity_poly.entity_id
_entity_poly.type
_entity_poly.pdbx_seq_one_letter_code
_entity_poly.pdbx_strand_id
1 'polypeptide(L)'
;MEVIYEDNHIIAVDKTCREIVQGDKTGDKPLSEMLKAWLKEKYCKPGNVFVGVTHRLDRPVSGVVIFAKTSKALSRLNEMFRVGEVRKTYWAIVKNRPPQDEGELVDWLVRNEKQNKSYAYDTERPNAKKAILRYKLIAHSDNYYLLEIDLKTGRHHQIPVSYTHLTLPTN
;
A
#
# COMPACT_ATOMS: atom_id res chain seq x y z
N MET A 1 -0.59 4.86 16.91
CA MET A 1 -1.05 5.70 15.79
C MET A 1 -0.49 7.11 16.00
N GLU A 2 0.32 7.58 15.10
CA GLU A 2 0.87 8.93 15.05
C GLU A 2 0.24 9.72 13.90
N VAL A 3 -0.25 10.94 14.19
CA VAL A 3 -0.82 11.84 13.16
C VAL A 3 0.31 12.70 12.63
N ILE A 4 0.61 12.59 11.33
CA ILE A 4 1.71 13.32 10.67
C ILE A 4 1.21 14.64 10.09
N TYR A 5 -0.03 14.64 9.57
CA TYR A 5 -0.64 15.80 8.95
C TYR A 5 -2.15 15.77 9.12
N GLU A 6 -2.74 16.94 9.31
CA GLU A 6 -4.19 17.09 9.34
C GLU A 6 -4.60 18.48 8.84
N ASP A 7 -5.64 18.50 8.00
CA ASP A 7 -6.38 19.70 7.62
C ASP A 7 -7.90 19.48 7.70
N ASN A 8 -8.69 20.34 7.05
CA ASN A 8 -10.15 20.22 7.04
C ASN A 8 -10.66 19.02 6.21
N HIS A 9 -9.85 18.49 5.32
CA HIS A 9 -10.27 17.52 4.30
C HIS A 9 -9.61 16.15 4.44
N ILE A 10 -8.35 16.12 4.89
CA ILE A 10 -7.55 14.90 4.98
C ILE A 10 -6.85 14.78 6.34
N ILE A 11 -6.48 13.56 6.67
CA ILE A 11 -5.60 13.24 7.79
C ILE A 11 -4.63 12.13 7.35
N ALA A 12 -3.34 12.35 7.58
CA ALA A 12 -2.28 11.38 7.31
C ALA A 12 -1.72 10.85 8.62
N VAL A 13 -1.54 9.54 8.69
CA VAL A 13 -1.00 8.87 9.88
C VAL A 13 0.19 7.97 9.51
N ASP A 14 1.12 7.83 10.43
CA ASP A 14 2.13 6.79 10.35
C ASP A 14 1.54 5.47 10.89
N LYS A 15 1.37 4.52 9.98
CA LYS A 15 0.90 3.17 10.29
C LYS A 15 2.08 2.29 10.68
N THR A 16 2.02 1.65 11.82
CA THR A 16 2.99 0.63 12.23
C THR A 16 2.70 -0.72 11.55
N CYS A 17 3.68 -1.65 11.59
CA CYS A 17 3.55 -3.00 11.03
C CYS A 17 2.57 -3.92 11.78
N ARG A 18 1.95 -3.44 12.87
CA ARG A 18 0.97 -4.20 13.68
C ARG A 18 -0.47 -3.77 13.44
N GLU A 19 -0.67 -2.60 12.88
CA GLU A 19 -1.99 -1.99 12.67
C GLU A 19 -2.60 -2.41 11.34
N ILE A 20 -3.94 -2.43 11.29
CA ILE A 20 -4.70 -2.60 10.05
C ILE A 20 -5.41 -1.30 9.70
N VAL A 21 -5.50 -1.00 8.40
CA VAL A 21 -6.13 0.23 7.92
C VAL A 21 -7.66 0.17 8.02
N GLN A 22 -8.22 -0.98 7.66
CA GLN A 22 -9.66 -1.26 7.62
C GLN A 22 -9.92 -2.62 8.28
N GLY A 23 -11.12 -2.80 8.83
CA GLY A 23 -11.51 -4.05 9.47
C GLY A 23 -11.34 -5.27 8.58
N ASP A 24 -10.82 -6.34 9.14
CA ASP A 24 -10.63 -7.64 8.52
C ASP A 24 -11.21 -8.77 9.39
N LYS A 25 -10.90 -10.01 9.04
CA LYS A 25 -11.39 -11.21 9.76
C LYS A 25 -10.74 -11.41 11.14
N THR A 26 -9.69 -10.66 11.49
CA THR A 26 -8.97 -10.82 12.77
C THR A 26 -9.71 -10.22 13.95
N GLY A 27 -10.65 -9.29 13.70
CA GLY A 27 -11.38 -8.59 14.75
C GLY A 27 -10.60 -7.46 15.43
N ASP A 28 -9.36 -7.18 14.98
CA ASP A 28 -8.58 -6.07 15.50
C ASP A 28 -9.21 -4.72 15.14
N LYS A 29 -9.08 -3.74 16.04
CA LYS A 29 -9.59 -2.40 15.81
C LYS A 29 -8.78 -1.69 14.73
N PRO A 30 -9.40 -1.33 13.58
CA PRO A 30 -8.67 -0.71 12.49
C PRO A 30 -8.36 0.77 12.73
N LEU A 31 -7.34 1.30 12.04
CA LEU A 31 -6.97 2.71 12.10
C LEU A 31 -8.13 3.65 11.77
N SER A 32 -9.01 3.27 10.85
CA SER A 32 -10.20 4.06 10.51
C SER A 32 -11.12 4.29 11.72
N GLU A 33 -11.32 3.27 12.57
CA GLU A 33 -12.13 3.40 13.79
C GLU A 33 -11.37 4.11 14.92
N MET A 34 -10.07 3.90 15.02
CA MET A 34 -9.22 4.64 15.97
C MET A 34 -9.23 6.14 15.65
N LEU A 35 -9.14 6.50 14.38
CA LEU A 35 -9.20 7.89 13.91
C LEU A 35 -10.57 8.54 14.14
N LYS A 36 -11.67 7.81 13.95
CA LYS A 36 -13.01 8.31 14.26
C LYS A 36 -13.11 8.70 15.74
N ALA A 37 -12.66 7.82 16.63
CA ALA A 37 -12.65 8.08 18.07
C ALA A 37 -11.77 9.29 18.42
N TRP A 38 -10.54 9.33 17.90
CA TRP A 38 -9.61 10.42 18.13
C TRP A 38 -10.13 11.79 17.64
N LEU A 39 -10.70 11.84 16.43
CA LEU A 39 -11.30 13.08 15.88
C LEU A 39 -12.54 13.51 16.67
N LYS A 40 -13.34 12.54 17.15
CA LYS A 40 -14.51 12.82 17.98
C LYS A 40 -14.10 13.49 19.29
N GLU A 41 -13.10 12.96 19.96
CA GLU A 41 -12.56 13.50 21.22
C GLU A 41 -11.90 14.86 20.97
N LYS A 42 -10.96 14.95 20.02
CA LYS A 42 -10.21 16.18 19.72
C LYS A 42 -11.10 17.39 19.44
N TYR A 43 -12.22 17.19 18.75
CA TYR A 43 -13.12 18.25 18.31
C TYR A 43 -14.44 18.29 19.09
N CYS A 44 -14.56 17.51 20.17
CA CYS A 44 -15.77 17.41 21.01
C CYS A 44 -17.05 17.22 20.17
N LYS A 45 -16.99 16.39 19.11
CA LYS A 45 -18.12 16.22 18.19
C LYS A 45 -19.24 15.39 18.83
N PRO A 46 -20.50 15.89 18.86
CA PRO A 46 -21.60 15.19 19.52
C PRO A 46 -22.09 13.96 18.73
N GLY A 47 -21.86 13.90 17.42
CA GLY A 47 -22.39 12.87 16.53
C GLY A 47 -21.33 11.90 15.99
N ASN A 48 -21.67 11.21 14.91
CA ASN A 48 -20.76 10.34 14.20
C ASN A 48 -19.72 11.13 13.43
N VAL A 49 -18.47 10.64 13.46
CA VAL A 49 -17.35 11.22 12.70
C VAL A 49 -17.10 10.41 11.44
N PHE A 50 -17.03 11.08 10.31
CA PHE A 50 -16.68 10.45 9.05
C PHE A 50 -15.17 10.32 8.92
N VAL A 51 -14.71 9.10 8.58
CA VAL A 51 -13.34 8.81 8.15
C VAL A 51 -13.42 7.87 6.97
N GLY A 52 -13.03 8.34 5.80
CA GLY A 52 -13.02 7.60 4.54
C GLY A 52 -11.65 6.98 4.26
N VAL A 53 -11.63 5.69 3.98
CA VAL A 53 -10.41 4.94 3.59
C VAL A 53 -10.15 5.16 2.11
N THR A 54 -9.03 5.78 1.74
CA THR A 54 -8.66 6.08 0.35
C THR A 54 -7.77 5.00 -0.26
N HIS A 55 -6.88 4.44 0.53
CA HIS A 55 -5.98 3.34 0.17
C HIS A 55 -5.61 2.52 1.40
N ARG A 56 -4.91 1.42 1.19
CA ARG A 56 -4.51 0.52 2.28
C ARG A 56 -3.05 0.12 2.14
N LEU A 57 -2.42 -0.11 3.28
CA LEU A 57 -1.18 -0.87 3.42
C LEU A 57 -1.51 -2.20 4.10
N ASP A 58 -0.83 -3.25 3.66
CA ASP A 58 -0.96 -4.57 4.30
C ASP A 58 -0.48 -4.52 5.75
N ARG A 59 -0.96 -5.43 6.61
CA ARG A 59 -0.63 -5.44 8.05
C ARG A 59 0.89 -5.33 8.32
N PRO A 60 1.76 -6.15 7.71
CA PRO A 60 3.19 -6.13 8.01
C PRO A 60 3.93 -4.91 7.44
N VAL A 61 3.25 -4.07 6.67
CA VAL A 61 3.83 -2.88 6.04
C VAL A 61 3.58 -1.66 6.92
N SER A 62 4.63 -0.91 7.25
CA SER A 62 4.54 0.40 7.91
C SER A 62 4.59 1.54 6.90
N GLY A 63 4.17 2.73 7.31
CA GLY A 63 4.28 3.95 6.52
C GLY A 63 3.00 4.77 6.47
N VAL A 64 3.00 5.78 5.61
CA VAL A 64 1.96 6.81 5.54
C VAL A 64 0.66 6.28 4.96
N VAL A 65 -0.43 6.48 5.70
CA VAL A 65 -1.79 6.23 5.22
C VAL A 65 -2.61 7.51 5.31
N ILE A 66 -3.27 7.86 4.20
CA ILE A 66 -4.12 9.05 4.10
C ILE A 66 -5.58 8.65 4.21
N PHE A 67 -6.33 9.34 5.06
CA PHE A 67 -7.78 9.19 5.20
C PHE A 67 -8.47 10.50 4.84
N ALA A 68 -9.67 10.39 4.29
CA ALA A 68 -10.53 11.53 4.02
C ALA A 68 -11.39 11.86 5.25
N LYS A 69 -11.49 13.15 5.60
CA LYS A 69 -12.35 13.64 6.69
C LYS A 69 -13.75 14.02 6.21
N THR A 70 -13.98 14.02 4.89
CA THR A 70 -15.27 14.31 4.27
C THR A 70 -15.53 13.37 3.07
N SER A 71 -16.80 13.15 2.73
CA SER A 71 -17.18 12.33 1.55
C SER A 71 -16.68 12.95 0.24
N LYS A 72 -16.68 14.27 0.14
CA LYS A 72 -16.18 15.01 -1.03
C LYS A 72 -14.66 14.81 -1.20
N ALA A 73 -13.90 14.87 -0.10
CA ALA A 73 -12.46 14.59 -0.13
C ALA A 73 -12.19 13.11 -0.50
N LEU A 74 -13.00 12.17 0.03
CA LEU A 74 -12.89 10.75 -0.31
C LEU A 74 -13.06 10.52 -1.81
N SER A 75 -14.09 11.09 -2.43
CA SER A 75 -14.34 10.96 -3.86
C SER A 75 -13.17 11.50 -4.70
N ARG A 76 -12.65 12.68 -4.33
CA ARG A 76 -11.51 13.30 -5.02
C ARG A 76 -10.23 12.47 -4.88
N LEU A 77 -9.90 12.04 -3.68
CA LEU A 77 -8.72 11.20 -3.44
C LEU A 77 -8.81 9.85 -4.17
N ASN A 78 -9.98 9.20 -4.14
CA ASN A 78 -10.19 7.96 -4.88
C ASN A 78 -9.97 8.16 -6.39
N GLU A 79 -10.40 9.29 -6.95
CA GLU A 79 -10.16 9.62 -8.35
C GLU A 79 -8.67 9.83 -8.62
N MET A 80 -7.96 10.61 -7.79
CA MET A 80 -6.51 10.82 -7.92
C MET A 80 -5.73 9.50 -7.86
N PHE A 81 -6.11 8.59 -6.95
CA PHE A 81 -5.53 7.24 -6.91
C PHE A 81 -5.85 6.42 -8.17
N ARG A 82 -7.08 6.52 -8.68
CA ARG A 82 -7.54 5.80 -9.87
C ARG A 82 -6.81 6.23 -11.14
N VAL A 83 -6.61 7.53 -11.33
CA VAL A 83 -5.93 8.09 -12.52
C VAL A 83 -4.41 8.12 -12.39
N GLY A 84 -3.86 7.73 -11.23
CA GLY A 84 -2.42 7.63 -11.01
C GLY A 84 -1.71 8.95 -10.69
N GLU A 85 -2.45 9.99 -10.29
CA GLU A 85 -1.87 11.27 -9.86
C GLU A 85 -1.12 11.17 -8.53
N VAL A 86 -1.47 10.19 -7.69
CA VAL A 86 -0.79 9.96 -6.41
C VAL A 86 0.48 9.16 -6.63
N ARG A 87 1.63 9.80 -6.43
CA ARG A 87 2.92 9.12 -6.44
C ARG A 87 3.10 8.29 -5.17
N LYS A 88 3.47 7.02 -5.34
CA LYS A 88 3.65 6.06 -4.25
C LYS A 88 5.08 5.54 -4.25
N THR A 89 5.85 5.96 -3.25
CA THR A 89 7.21 5.49 -3.06
C THR A 89 7.25 4.55 -1.87
N TYR A 90 7.86 3.38 -2.04
CA TYR A 90 8.06 2.38 -1.00
C TYR A 90 9.52 2.05 -0.85
N TRP A 91 9.91 1.63 0.34
CA TRP A 91 11.18 0.96 0.57
C TRP A 91 10.94 -0.51 0.85
N ALA A 92 11.74 -1.36 0.22
CA ALA A 92 11.69 -2.80 0.43
C ALA A 92 13.09 -3.35 0.71
N ILE A 93 13.20 -4.10 1.80
CA ILE A 93 14.41 -4.85 2.12
C ILE A 93 14.26 -6.25 1.52
N VAL A 94 15.20 -6.64 0.68
CA VAL A 94 15.19 -7.92 -0.04
C VAL A 94 16.48 -8.69 0.21
N LYS A 95 16.40 -10.01 0.17
CA LYS A 95 17.56 -10.89 0.42
C LYS A 95 18.43 -11.05 -0.83
N ASN A 96 17.81 -11.20 -2.00
CA ASN A 96 18.52 -11.41 -3.24
C ASN A 96 18.82 -10.07 -3.91
N ARG A 97 20.02 -9.93 -4.46
CA ARG A 97 20.34 -8.74 -5.26
C ARG A 97 19.50 -8.74 -6.54
N PRO A 98 18.90 -7.61 -6.94
CA PRO A 98 18.27 -7.51 -8.25
C PRO A 98 19.33 -7.66 -9.36
N PRO A 99 18.97 -8.16 -10.54
CA PRO A 99 19.91 -8.37 -11.64
C PRO A 99 20.52 -7.06 -12.16
N GLN A 100 19.83 -5.94 -11.99
CA GLN A 100 20.28 -4.59 -12.32
C GLN A 100 20.02 -3.67 -11.12
N ASP A 101 20.78 -2.59 -10.99
CA ASP A 101 20.63 -1.65 -9.87
C ASP A 101 19.35 -0.79 -10.00
N GLU A 102 18.79 -0.69 -11.19
CA GLU A 102 17.49 -0.07 -11.45
C GLU A 102 16.77 -0.78 -12.60
N GLY A 103 15.44 -0.75 -12.58
CA GLY A 103 14.64 -1.36 -13.63
C GLY A 103 13.14 -1.13 -13.48
N GLU A 104 12.41 -1.54 -14.51
CA GLU A 104 10.95 -1.57 -14.51
C GLU A 104 10.48 -3.01 -14.59
N LEU A 105 9.56 -3.41 -13.70
CA LEU A 105 8.90 -4.70 -13.72
C LEU A 105 7.50 -4.53 -14.25
N VAL A 106 7.17 -5.35 -15.24
CA VAL A 106 5.83 -5.42 -15.83
C VAL A 106 5.36 -6.85 -15.74
N ASP A 107 4.43 -7.09 -14.82
CA ASP A 107 3.85 -8.40 -14.56
C ASP A 107 2.34 -8.41 -14.83
N TRP A 108 1.79 -9.60 -14.99
CA TRP A 108 0.36 -9.86 -15.01
C TRP A 108 -0.05 -10.62 -13.76
N LEU A 109 -0.75 -9.95 -12.83
CA LEU A 109 -1.09 -10.50 -11.52
C LEU A 109 -2.49 -11.09 -11.51
N VAL A 110 -2.59 -12.35 -11.10
CA VAL A 110 -3.86 -13.05 -10.82
C VAL A 110 -4.01 -13.20 -9.31
N ARG A 111 -5.13 -12.72 -8.76
CA ARG A 111 -5.46 -12.87 -7.35
C ARG A 111 -6.25 -14.15 -7.12
N ASN A 112 -5.77 -15.00 -6.20
CA ASN A 112 -6.54 -16.10 -5.64
C ASN A 112 -7.17 -15.65 -4.31
N GLU A 113 -8.46 -15.37 -4.33
CA GLU A 113 -9.17 -14.86 -3.13
C GLU A 113 -9.29 -15.90 -2.02
N LYS A 114 -9.43 -17.18 -2.38
CA LYS A 114 -9.53 -18.27 -1.40
C LYS A 114 -8.26 -18.41 -0.57
N GLN A 115 -7.11 -18.26 -1.20
CA GLN A 115 -5.80 -18.35 -0.55
C GLN A 115 -5.26 -16.99 -0.07
N ASN A 116 -5.94 -15.88 -0.41
CA ASN A 116 -5.47 -14.51 -0.20
C ASN A 116 -4.05 -14.27 -0.75
N LYS A 117 -3.73 -14.86 -1.90
CA LYS A 117 -2.42 -14.78 -2.58
C LYS A 117 -2.57 -14.19 -3.97
N SER A 118 -1.50 -13.57 -4.46
CA SER A 118 -1.36 -13.16 -5.86
C SER A 118 -0.22 -13.93 -6.51
N TYR A 119 -0.34 -14.19 -7.81
CA TYR A 119 0.65 -14.88 -8.64
C TYR A 119 1.01 -13.98 -9.81
N ALA A 120 2.31 -13.87 -10.13
CA ALA A 120 2.81 -13.11 -11.27
C ALA A 120 3.05 -14.02 -12.48
N TYR A 121 2.84 -13.45 -13.66
CA TYR A 121 3.08 -14.06 -14.95
C TYR A 121 3.67 -13.02 -15.89
N ASP A 122 4.56 -13.46 -16.81
CA ASP A 122 5.21 -12.60 -17.80
C ASP A 122 4.24 -12.16 -18.92
N THR A 123 3.17 -12.91 -19.12
CA THR A 123 2.20 -12.69 -20.20
C THR A 123 0.79 -12.51 -19.68
N GLU A 124 -0.03 -11.81 -20.45
CA GLU A 124 -1.44 -11.64 -20.15
C GLU A 124 -2.18 -12.98 -20.08
N ARG A 125 -3.03 -13.11 -19.07
CA ARG A 125 -3.87 -14.29 -18.82
C ARG A 125 -5.29 -13.88 -18.43
N PRO A 126 -6.28 -14.76 -18.59
CA PRO A 126 -7.64 -14.50 -18.10
C PRO A 126 -7.65 -14.09 -16.63
N ASN A 127 -8.38 -13.01 -16.31
CA ASN A 127 -8.47 -12.40 -14.98
C ASN A 127 -7.18 -11.80 -14.41
N ALA A 128 -6.09 -11.76 -15.19
CA ALA A 128 -4.87 -11.08 -14.80
C ALA A 128 -5.02 -9.55 -14.94
N LYS A 129 -4.36 -8.82 -14.05
CA LYS A 129 -4.29 -7.37 -14.09
C LYS A 129 -2.83 -6.93 -14.25
N LYS A 130 -2.58 -6.10 -15.25
CA LYS A 130 -1.25 -5.53 -15.48
C LYS A 130 -0.77 -4.79 -14.23
N ALA A 131 0.46 -5.06 -13.82
CA ALA A 131 1.15 -4.50 -12.67
C ALA A 131 2.48 -3.91 -13.12
N ILE A 132 2.73 -2.65 -12.79
CA ILE A 132 3.95 -1.93 -13.19
C ILE A 132 4.54 -1.29 -11.95
N LEU A 133 5.83 -1.52 -11.72
CA LEU A 133 6.63 -0.80 -10.73
C LEU A 133 8.03 -0.53 -11.29
N ARG A 134 8.66 0.54 -10.80
CA ARG A 134 10.08 0.79 -11.00
C ARG A 134 10.79 0.61 -9.69
N TYR A 135 12.01 0.08 -9.73
CA TYR A 135 12.84 -0.05 -8.56
C TYR A 135 14.22 0.54 -8.80
N LYS A 136 14.85 0.96 -7.70
CA LYS A 136 16.24 1.40 -7.67
C LYS A 136 16.90 0.86 -6.40
N LEU A 137 18.06 0.23 -6.55
CA LEU A 137 18.91 -0.15 -5.42
C LEU A 137 19.53 1.11 -4.82
N ILE A 138 19.22 1.41 -3.55
CA ILE A 138 19.69 2.63 -2.88
C ILE A 138 20.70 2.36 -1.78
N ALA A 139 20.74 1.14 -1.25
CA ALA A 139 21.74 0.70 -0.27
C ALA A 139 21.82 -0.83 -0.22
N HIS A 140 22.89 -1.35 0.35
CA HIS A 140 23.05 -2.77 0.65
C HIS A 140 23.86 -2.99 1.92
N SER A 141 23.68 -4.15 2.53
CA SER A 141 24.54 -4.74 3.56
C SER A 141 25.10 -6.07 3.04
N ASP A 142 25.81 -6.81 3.88
CA ASP A 142 26.38 -8.11 3.51
C ASP A 142 25.30 -9.13 3.06
N ASN A 143 24.07 -9.03 3.60
CA ASN A 143 23.03 -10.02 3.42
C ASN A 143 21.70 -9.47 2.85
N TYR A 144 21.58 -8.16 2.70
CA TYR A 144 20.33 -7.52 2.31
C TYR A 144 20.54 -6.33 1.38
N TYR A 145 19.55 -6.05 0.58
CA TYR A 145 19.50 -4.95 -0.37
C TYR A 145 18.28 -4.08 -0.08
N LEU A 146 18.45 -2.77 -0.06
CA LEU A 146 17.37 -1.80 0.12
C LEU A 146 16.99 -1.21 -1.24
N LEU A 147 15.75 -1.42 -1.61
CA LEU A 147 15.19 -0.90 -2.85
C LEU A 147 14.24 0.26 -2.58
N GLU A 148 14.38 1.33 -3.34
CA GLU A 148 13.32 2.32 -3.51
C GLU A 148 12.42 1.88 -4.67
N ILE A 149 11.11 1.86 -4.45
CA ILE A 149 10.11 1.37 -5.40
C ILE A 149 9.13 2.48 -5.71
N ASP A 150 9.04 2.87 -6.98
CA ASP A 150 7.99 3.76 -7.52
C ASP A 150 6.85 2.88 -8.08
N LEU A 151 5.74 2.84 -7.36
CA LEU A 151 4.62 1.97 -7.66
C LEU A 151 3.64 2.64 -8.63
N LYS A 152 3.69 2.27 -9.91
CA LYS A 152 2.80 2.81 -10.95
C LYS A 152 1.37 2.27 -10.85
N THR A 153 1.21 1.02 -10.44
CA THR A 153 -0.09 0.38 -10.20
C THR A 153 -0.18 -0.08 -8.75
N GLY A 154 -1.38 -0.31 -8.22
CA GLY A 154 -1.62 -0.75 -6.84
C GLY A 154 -2.35 -2.10 -6.79
N ARG A 155 -1.72 -3.18 -7.24
CA ARG A 155 -2.30 -4.52 -7.18
C ARG A 155 -2.07 -5.16 -5.82
N HIS A 156 -2.94 -6.10 -5.45
CA HIS A 156 -2.82 -6.84 -4.19
C HIS A 156 -1.49 -7.59 -4.10
N HIS A 157 -0.72 -7.33 -3.04
CA HIS A 157 0.63 -7.87 -2.80
C HIS A 157 1.61 -7.66 -3.97
N GLN A 158 1.47 -6.56 -4.72
CA GLN A 158 2.25 -6.35 -5.95
C GLN A 158 3.76 -6.39 -5.69
N ILE A 159 4.27 -5.64 -4.73
CA ILE A 159 5.72 -5.53 -4.49
C ILE A 159 6.34 -6.90 -4.14
N PRO A 160 5.84 -7.65 -3.13
CA PRO A 160 6.42 -8.96 -2.82
C PRO A 160 6.36 -9.93 -3.99
N VAL A 161 5.25 -9.96 -4.74
CA VAL A 161 5.02 -10.92 -5.80
C VAL A 161 5.87 -10.62 -7.03
N SER A 162 5.88 -9.38 -7.51
CA SER A 162 6.71 -8.97 -8.65
C SER A 162 8.21 -9.12 -8.38
N TYR A 163 8.66 -8.79 -7.16
CA TYR A 163 10.07 -8.96 -6.83
C TYR A 163 10.46 -10.43 -6.70
N THR A 164 9.64 -11.26 -6.09
CA THR A 164 9.89 -12.72 -6.02
C THR A 164 9.94 -13.33 -7.43
N HIS A 165 9.07 -12.89 -8.33
CA HIS A 165 9.06 -13.32 -9.73
C HIS A 165 10.36 -12.95 -10.45
N LEU A 166 10.86 -11.73 -10.26
CA LEU A 166 12.13 -11.26 -10.81
C LEU A 166 13.34 -12.10 -10.36
N THR A 167 13.34 -12.54 -9.09
CA THR A 167 14.52 -13.16 -8.43
C THR A 167 14.47 -14.68 -8.35
N LEU A 168 13.37 -15.31 -8.77
CA LEU A 168 13.31 -16.77 -8.91
C LEU A 168 14.14 -17.20 -10.12
N PRO A 169 14.94 -18.30 -10.01
CA PRO A 169 15.55 -18.90 -11.18
C PRO A 169 14.43 -19.30 -12.16
N THR A 170 14.51 -18.78 -13.37
CA THR A 170 13.68 -19.25 -14.50
C THR A 170 14.13 -20.67 -14.86
N ASN A 171 13.33 -21.66 -14.46
CA ASN A 171 13.47 -23.04 -14.95
C ASN A 171 12.94 -23.16 -16.36
#